data_404796d458f86028bd1d614782e45be2
#
_entry.id   404796d458f86028bd1d614782e45be2
#
_cell.length_a   1.000
_cell.length_b   1.000
_cell.length_c   1.000
_cell.angle_alpha   90.00
_cell.angle_beta   90.00
_cell.angle_gamma   90.00
#
_symmetry.space_group_name_H-M   'P 1'
#
loop_
_entity.id
_entity.type
_entity.pdbx_description
1 polymer ?
#
loop_
_entity_poly.entity_id
_entity_poly.type
_entity_poly.pdbx_seq_one_letter_code
_entity_poly.pdbx_strand_id
1 'polypeptide(L)'
;LDLLYFCDKFMTLVNKVKPGTFKNTDKDYPRLIIPFYDESGKLFAFQGRAFGKEQPKYITIKLDESKQKVYGLERVNFLQPIKVVEGPLDSLFLDNCLASAGADLKNVKKSLPEDQITYIYDNEPRNREIIKHMYSVIDKGYSLVIWPDDLKHKDINDMIISGLTSEQITDIIHNNTFSGLAATAKLDFYKRVQI
;
A
#
# COMPACT_ATOMS: atom_id res chain seq x y z
N LEU A 1 -17.60 -7.02 3.69
CA LEU A 1 -17.23 -6.90 2.26
C LEU A 1 -16.11 -7.88 1.95
N ASP A 2 -16.19 -8.55 0.78
CA ASP A 2 -15.10 -9.41 0.35
C ASP A 2 -13.89 -8.55 -0.06
N LEU A 3 -12.71 -9.01 0.35
CA LEU A 3 -11.47 -8.24 0.16
C LEU A 3 -10.81 -8.51 -1.20
N LEU A 4 -10.99 -9.72 -1.74
CA LEU A 4 -10.33 -10.18 -2.96
C LEU A 4 -11.24 -11.11 -3.77
N TYR A 5 -11.13 -11.07 -5.11
CA TYR A 5 -11.86 -11.95 -6.02
C TYR A 5 -10.95 -12.51 -7.11
N PHE A 6 -11.21 -13.72 -7.54
CA PHE A 6 -10.60 -14.28 -8.74
C PHE A 6 -11.38 -13.86 -10.00
N CYS A 7 -10.69 -13.45 -11.04
CA CYS A 7 -11.29 -13.16 -12.35
C CYS A 7 -10.50 -13.84 -13.45
N ASP A 8 -11.14 -14.78 -14.14
CA ASP A 8 -10.52 -15.53 -15.24
C ASP A 8 -10.23 -14.65 -16.46
N LYS A 9 -11.17 -13.73 -16.80
CA LYS A 9 -11.07 -12.84 -17.95
C LYS A 9 -11.20 -11.37 -17.55
N PHE A 10 -10.09 -10.80 -17.15
CA PHE A 10 -10.04 -9.46 -16.58
C PHE A 10 -10.44 -8.36 -17.57
N MET A 11 -9.89 -8.39 -18.79
CA MET A 11 -10.18 -7.34 -19.80
C MET A 11 -11.65 -7.38 -20.22
N THR A 12 -12.21 -8.60 -20.35
CA THR A 12 -13.64 -8.80 -20.66
C THR A 12 -14.51 -8.24 -19.52
N LEU A 13 -14.16 -8.52 -18.26
CA LEU A 13 -14.87 -7.95 -17.10
C LEU A 13 -14.80 -6.42 -17.12
N VAL A 14 -13.63 -5.85 -17.33
CA VAL A 14 -13.44 -4.40 -17.39
C VAL A 14 -14.31 -3.77 -18.49
N ASN A 15 -14.32 -4.35 -19.69
CA ASN A 15 -15.12 -3.83 -20.80
C ASN A 15 -16.65 -3.93 -20.55
N LYS A 16 -17.12 -4.85 -19.69
CA LYS A 16 -18.53 -4.88 -19.23
C LYS A 16 -18.85 -3.71 -18.28
N VAL A 17 -17.89 -3.33 -17.45
CA VAL A 17 -18.07 -2.26 -16.44
C VAL A 17 -17.75 -0.88 -17.00
N LYS A 18 -16.72 -0.77 -17.83
CA LYS A 18 -16.25 0.47 -18.47
C LYS A 18 -15.98 0.16 -19.96
N PRO A 19 -17.01 0.21 -20.82
CA PRO A 19 -16.92 -0.17 -22.23
C PRO A 19 -15.81 0.56 -22.98
N GLY A 20 -15.09 -0.17 -23.83
CA GLY A 20 -14.02 0.38 -24.68
C GLY A 20 -12.69 0.65 -23.98
N THR A 21 -12.52 0.23 -22.73
CA THR A 21 -11.23 0.37 -22.02
C THR A 21 -10.13 -0.46 -22.69
N PHE A 22 -10.43 -1.69 -23.10
CA PHE A 22 -9.52 -2.54 -23.85
C PHE A 22 -10.04 -2.73 -25.28
N LYS A 23 -9.25 -2.31 -26.27
CA LYS A 23 -9.59 -2.45 -27.69
C LYS A 23 -9.47 -3.90 -28.17
N ASN A 24 -8.56 -4.65 -27.57
CA ASN A 24 -8.31 -6.05 -27.88
C ASN A 24 -8.25 -6.86 -26.58
N THR A 25 -8.92 -8.00 -26.55
CA THR A 25 -9.02 -8.94 -25.43
C THR A 25 -8.47 -10.34 -25.77
N ASP A 26 -7.68 -10.49 -26.85
CA ASP A 26 -7.13 -11.79 -27.27
C ASP A 26 -6.20 -12.39 -26.20
N LYS A 27 -5.52 -11.54 -25.44
CA LYS A 27 -4.62 -11.90 -24.34
C LYS A 27 -5.22 -11.54 -22.97
N ASP A 28 -6.44 -12.01 -22.73
CA ASP A 28 -7.17 -11.77 -21.48
C ASP A 28 -6.81 -12.81 -20.43
N TYR A 29 -5.83 -12.47 -19.59
CA TYR A 29 -5.29 -13.34 -18.55
C TYR A 29 -6.07 -13.24 -17.23
N PRO A 30 -6.07 -14.32 -16.42
CA PRO A 30 -6.63 -14.29 -15.07
C PRO A 30 -5.92 -13.26 -14.19
N ARG A 31 -6.71 -12.57 -13.36
CA ARG A 31 -6.20 -11.62 -12.38
C ARG A 31 -6.92 -11.72 -11.04
N LEU A 32 -6.20 -11.41 -9.99
CA LEU A 32 -6.77 -11.16 -8.68
C LEU A 32 -7.38 -9.76 -8.69
N ILE A 33 -8.67 -9.65 -8.42
CA ILE A 33 -9.38 -8.37 -8.27
C ILE A 33 -9.25 -7.89 -6.84
N ILE A 34 -8.78 -6.66 -6.68
CA ILE A 34 -8.67 -5.95 -5.41
C ILE A 34 -9.61 -4.74 -5.50
N PRO A 35 -10.81 -4.81 -4.88
CA PRO A 35 -11.77 -3.71 -4.93
C PRO A 35 -11.38 -2.58 -3.97
N PHE A 36 -11.61 -1.33 -4.37
CA PHE A 36 -11.40 -0.14 -3.57
C PHE A 36 -12.75 0.48 -3.23
N TYR A 37 -13.11 0.43 -1.96
CA TYR A 37 -14.33 1.02 -1.43
C TYR A 37 -14.03 2.33 -0.71
N ASP A 38 -14.94 3.28 -0.77
CA ASP A 38 -14.89 4.48 0.05
C ASP A 38 -15.40 4.19 1.48
N GLU A 39 -15.35 5.19 2.34
CA GLU A 39 -15.76 5.10 3.75
C GLU A 39 -17.22 4.66 3.93
N SER A 40 -18.08 4.85 2.92
CA SER A 40 -19.47 4.39 2.92
C SER A 40 -19.65 2.95 2.42
N GLY A 41 -18.57 2.29 2.00
CA GLY A 41 -18.58 0.96 1.39
C GLY A 41 -18.97 0.97 -0.09
N LYS A 42 -18.97 2.13 -0.76
CA LYS A 42 -19.24 2.23 -2.19
C LYS A 42 -17.97 1.96 -2.99
N LEU A 43 -18.05 1.03 -3.95
CA LEU A 43 -16.98 0.71 -4.87
C LEU A 43 -16.68 1.91 -5.79
N PHE A 44 -15.43 2.40 -5.81
CA PHE A 44 -15.01 3.51 -6.66
C PHE A 44 -13.85 3.16 -7.61
N ALA A 45 -13.13 2.08 -7.35
CA ALA A 45 -12.07 1.57 -8.20
C ALA A 45 -11.83 0.08 -7.93
N PHE A 46 -11.08 -0.57 -8.79
CA PHE A 46 -10.50 -1.89 -8.51
C PHE A 46 -9.18 -2.07 -9.24
N GLN A 47 -8.32 -2.92 -8.70
CA GLN A 47 -7.10 -3.35 -9.37
C GLN A 47 -7.20 -4.82 -9.79
N GLY A 48 -6.65 -5.11 -10.98
CA GLY A 48 -6.37 -6.47 -11.41
C GLY A 48 -4.88 -6.77 -11.26
N ARG A 49 -4.50 -7.63 -10.30
CA ARG A 49 -3.12 -8.09 -10.11
C ARG A 49 -2.88 -9.37 -10.91
N ALA A 50 -1.83 -9.40 -11.73
CA ALA A 50 -1.40 -10.60 -12.42
C ALA A 50 -0.93 -11.69 -11.45
N PHE A 51 -1.23 -12.96 -11.74
CA PHE A 51 -0.73 -14.10 -10.95
C PHE A 51 0.69 -14.52 -11.37
N GLY A 52 1.05 -14.29 -12.62
CA GLY A 52 2.32 -14.67 -13.20
C GLY A 52 3.21 -13.48 -13.59
N LYS A 53 3.87 -13.62 -14.74
CA LYS A 53 4.82 -12.62 -15.27
C LYS A 53 4.17 -11.62 -16.23
N GLU A 54 2.84 -11.64 -16.37
CA GLU A 54 2.10 -10.75 -17.26
C GLU A 54 2.30 -9.29 -16.88
N GLN A 55 2.54 -8.46 -17.88
CA GLN A 55 2.71 -7.03 -17.70
C GLN A 55 1.48 -6.26 -18.22
N PRO A 56 1.12 -5.17 -17.55
CA PRO A 56 1.65 -4.72 -16.26
C PRO A 56 1.16 -5.60 -15.11
N LYS A 57 1.98 -5.72 -14.05
CA LYS A 57 1.66 -6.51 -12.85
C LYS A 57 0.33 -6.07 -12.22
N TYR A 58 0.07 -4.77 -12.20
CA TYR A 58 -1.18 -4.19 -11.71
C TYR A 58 -1.84 -3.32 -12.79
N ILE A 59 -3.14 -3.47 -12.97
CA ILE A 59 -3.99 -2.61 -13.81
C ILE A 59 -5.07 -2.03 -12.90
N THR A 60 -5.12 -0.69 -12.80
CA THR A 60 -6.15 0.00 -12.00
C THR A 60 -7.26 0.53 -12.90
N ILE A 61 -8.49 0.24 -12.54
CA ILE A 61 -9.70 0.75 -13.18
C ILE A 61 -10.44 1.64 -12.19
N LYS A 62 -10.51 2.93 -12.47
CA LYS A 62 -11.32 3.87 -11.71
C LYS A 62 -12.74 3.91 -12.26
N LEU A 63 -13.71 3.82 -11.38
CA LEU A 63 -15.14 4.02 -11.65
C LEU A 63 -15.56 5.44 -11.31
N ASP A 64 -14.87 6.06 -10.35
CA ASP A 64 -15.02 7.46 -9.96
C ASP A 64 -13.65 8.13 -10.01
N GLU A 65 -13.42 8.99 -11.01
CA GLU A 65 -12.15 9.69 -11.23
C GLU A 65 -11.86 10.75 -10.14
N SER A 66 -12.88 11.22 -9.42
CA SER A 66 -12.72 12.20 -8.34
C SER A 66 -12.11 11.61 -7.08
N LYS A 67 -12.17 10.29 -6.90
CA LYS A 67 -11.66 9.59 -5.73
C LYS A 67 -10.16 9.30 -5.86
N GLN A 68 -9.45 9.41 -4.74
CA GLN A 68 -8.06 8.99 -4.66
C GLN A 68 -7.97 7.47 -4.51
N LYS A 69 -6.93 6.88 -5.10
CA LYS A 69 -6.69 5.45 -5.07
C LYS A 69 -6.07 5.03 -3.73
N VAL A 70 -6.87 5.02 -2.69
CA VAL A 70 -6.50 4.53 -1.36
C VAL A 70 -7.33 3.29 -1.05
N TYR A 71 -6.66 2.21 -0.65
CA TYR A 71 -7.29 0.95 -0.32
C TYR A 71 -7.51 0.83 1.20
N GLY A 72 -8.68 0.33 1.59
CA GLY A 72 -9.00 0.03 2.98
C GLY A 72 -9.75 1.13 3.72
N LEU A 73 -10.26 2.16 3.04
CA LEU A 73 -11.01 3.26 3.67
C LEU A 73 -12.27 2.79 4.41
N GLU A 74 -12.90 1.72 3.92
CA GLU A 74 -14.14 1.14 4.46
C GLU A 74 -13.95 0.38 5.78
N ARG A 75 -12.69 0.00 6.10
CA ARG A 75 -12.40 -0.87 7.26
C ARG A 75 -11.52 -0.23 8.33
N VAL A 76 -10.97 0.96 8.09
CA VAL A 76 -10.14 1.63 9.10
C VAL A 76 -10.96 2.46 10.06
N ASN A 77 -10.54 2.46 11.32
CA ASN A 77 -11.06 3.33 12.36
C ASN A 77 -10.21 4.60 12.44
N PHE A 78 -10.73 5.71 11.94
CA PHE A 78 -10.05 7.00 11.94
C PHE A 78 -9.95 7.66 13.33
N LEU A 79 -10.46 7.04 14.38
CA LEU A 79 -10.29 7.47 15.78
C LEU A 79 -9.11 6.78 16.47
N GLN A 80 -8.36 5.95 15.75
CA GLN A 80 -7.19 5.21 16.25
C GLN A 80 -6.00 5.43 15.34
N PRO A 81 -4.76 5.22 15.82
CA PRO A 81 -3.57 5.31 14.98
C PRO A 81 -3.67 4.43 13.74
N ILE A 82 -3.28 4.99 12.59
CA ILE A 82 -3.39 4.34 11.29
C ILE A 82 -1.99 4.01 10.76
N LYS A 83 -1.83 2.78 10.29
CA LYS A 83 -0.68 2.36 9.50
C LYS A 83 -0.94 2.60 8.02
N VAL A 84 0.09 2.95 7.28
CA VAL A 84 0.00 3.21 5.84
C VAL A 84 1.12 2.47 5.12
N VAL A 85 0.74 1.54 4.26
CA VAL A 85 1.67 0.75 3.41
C VAL A 85 1.54 1.13 1.94
N GLU A 86 2.45 0.63 1.09
CA GLU A 86 2.39 0.86 -0.35
C GLU A 86 1.36 -0.05 -1.04
N GLY A 87 1.39 -1.35 -0.74
CA GLY A 87 0.60 -2.38 -1.41
C GLY A 87 -0.70 -2.74 -0.70
N PRO A 88 -1.82 -2.89 -1.44
CA PRO A 88 -3.07 -3.37 -0.85
C PRO A 88 -2.94 -4.71 -0.13
N LEU A 89 -2.15 -5.66 -0.67
CA LEU A 89 -1.99 -6.98 -0.05
C LEU A 89 -1.27 -6.89 1.29
N ASP A 90 -0.25 -6.04 1.42
CA ASP A 90 0.49 -5.83 2.67
C ASP A 90 -0.43 -5.31 3.78
N SER A 91 -1.38 -4.43 3.43
CA SER A 91 -2.33 -3.88 4.38
C SER A 91 -3.30 -4.89 4.99
N LEU A 92 -3.47 -6.06 4.36
CA LEU A 92 -4.38 -7.11 4.84
C LEU A 92 -3.83 -7.86 6.06
N PHE A 93 -2.53 -7.77 6.29
CA PHE A 93 -1.84 -8.45 7.39
C PHE A 93 -1.64 -7.56 8.61
N LEU A 94 -2.10 -6.31 8.56
CA LEU A 94 -1.96 -5.32 9.63
C LEU A 94 -3.32 -4.77 10.05
N ASP A 95 -3.49 -4.61 11.35
CA ASP A 95 -4.67 -3.95 11.91
C ASP A 95 -4.65 -2.45 11.62
N ASN A 96 -5.83 -1.88 11.38
CA ASN A 96 -6.07 -0.46 11.12
C ASN A 96 -5.10 0.12 10.08
N CYS A 97 -5.04 -0.51 8.91
CA CYS A 97 -4.05 -0.23 7.89
C CYS A 97 -4.70 0.18 6.55
N LEU A 98 -4.19 1.25 5.96
CA LEU A 98 -4.48 1.70 4.60
C LEU A 98 -3.35 1.31 3.66
N ALA A 99 -3.65 1.21 2.35
CA ALA A 99 -2.60 1.17 1.34
C ALA A 99 -2.73 2.32 0.34
N SER A 100 -1.59 2.96 0.04
CA SER A 100 -1.54 4.07 -0.92
C SER A 100 -1.77 3.64 -2.36
N ALA A 101 -1.45 2.38 -2.68
CA ALA A 101 -1.54 1.81 -4.03
C ALA A 101 -0.93 2.73 -5.11
N GLY A 102 0.15 3.44 -4.77
CA GLY A 102 0.82 4.43 -5.63
C GLY A 102 0.16 5.82 -5.65
N ALA A 103 -0.79 6.10 -4.74
CA ALA A 103 -1.33 7.43 -4.53
C ALA A 103 -0.49 8.21 -3.50
N ASP A 104 -0.42 9.53 -3.64
CA ASP A 104 0.09 10.40 -2.59
C ASP A 104 -0.98 10.51 -1.48
N LEU A 105 -0.65 9.99 -0.30
CA LEU A 105 -1.57 9.98 0.85
C LEU A 105 -1.79 11.34 1.51
N LYS A 106 -1.22 12.42 0.98
CA LYS A 106 -1.40 13.80 1.48
C LYS A 106 -2.85 14.22 1.71
N ASN A 107 -3.79 13.52 1.10
CA ASN A 107 -5.20 13.86 1.13
C ASN A 107 -6.07 12.79 1.82
N VAL A 108 -5.48 11.74 2.40
CA VAL A 108 -6.20 10.79 3.24
C VAL A 108 -6.46 11.46 4.58
N LYS A 109 -7.63 12.02 4.69
CA LYS A 109 -8.24 12.70 5.84
C LYS A 109 -7.33 13.55 6.72
N LYS A 110 -7.49 14.85 6.60
CA LYS A 110 -6.96 15.91 7.46
C LYS A 110 -7.43 15.87 8.94
N SER A 111 -8.04 14.79 9.41
CA SER A 111 -8.69 14.74 10.72
C SER A 111 -7.89 14.00 11.79
N LEU A 112 -6.81 13.29 11.40
CA LEU A 112 -5.91 12.68 12.37
C LEU A 112 -4.66 13.55 12.53
N PRO A 113 -4.17 13.72 13.76
CA PRO A 113 -2.83 14.27 14.01
C PRO A 113 -1.77 13.47 13.25
N GLU A 114 -0.75 14.13 12.75
CA GLU A 114 0.32 13.51 11.97
C GLU A 114 1.05 12.43 12.76
N ASP A 115 1.21 12.59 14.07
CA ASP A 115 1.84 11.62 14.98
C ASP A 115 1.05 10.31 15.14
N GLN A 116 -0.23 10.29 14.75
CA GLN A 116 -1.06 9.09 14.73
C GLN A 116 -1.02 8.32 13.39
N ILE A 117 -0.25 8.80 12.42
CA ILE A 117 -0.08 8.14 11.14
C ILE A 117 1.34 7.62 11.01
N THR A 118 1.47 6.30 10.85
CA THR A 118 2.75 5.62 10.67
C THR A 118 2.88 5.10 9.24
N TYR A 119 3.87 5.59 8.51
CA TYR A 119 4.19 5.11 7.16
C TYR A 119 5.14 3.91 7.22
N ILE A 120 4.87 2.94 6.38
CA ILE A 120 5.62 1.68 6.27
C ILE A 120 5.92 1.47 4.79
N TYR A 121 7.12 1.82 4.36
CA TYR A 121 7.60 1.61 2.99
C TYR A 121 8.22 0.22 2.83
N ASP A 122 8.31 -0.25 1.59
CA ASP A 122 9.06 -1.44 1.25
C ASP A 122 10.52 -1.30 1.76
N ASN A 123 11.13 -2.41 2.17
CA ASN A 123 12.51 -2.46 2.67
C ASN A 123 13.50 -2.36 1.51
N GLU A 124 13.59 -1.19 0.90
CA GLU A 124 14.43 -0.90 -0.27
C GLU A 124 15.43 0.26 0.00
N PRO A 125 16.45 0.06 0.84
CA PRO A 125 17.40 1.13 1.22
C PRO A 125 18.23 1.69 0.05
N ARG A 126 18.21 1.03 -1.11
CA ARG A 126 18.86 1.48 -2.35
C ARG A 126 17.92 2.19 -3.33
N ASN A 127 16.63 2.26 -3.03
CA ASN A 127 15.66 2.93 -3.88
C ASN A 127 15.57 4.42 -3.55
N ARG A 128 16.13 5.27 -4.43
CA ARG A 128 16.17 6.72 -4.22
C ARG A 128 14.79 7.35 -4.02
N GLU A 129 13.79 6.89 -4.76
CA GLU A 129 12.44 7.45 -4.67
C GLU A 129 11.80 7.13 -3.32
N ILE A 130 11.92 5.89 -2.85
CA ILE A 130 11.44 5.50 -1.52
C ILE A 130 12.15 6.34 -0.43
N ILE A 131 13.48 6.46 -0.48
CA ILE A 131 14.22 7.25 0.52
C ILE A 131 13.79 8.73 0.50
N LYS A 132 13.56 9.33 -0.66
CA LYS A 132 13.02 10.71 -0.75
C LYS A 132 11.62 10.82 -0.13
N HIS A 133 10.75 9.83 -0.37
CA HIS A 133 9.42 9.81 0.23
C HIS A 133 9.51 9.68 1.75
N MET A 134 10.42 8.85 2.27
CA MET A 134 10.67 8.68 3.71
C MET A 134 11.10 10.01 4.36
N TYR A 135 12.04 10.76 3.78
CA TYR A 135 12.37 12.11 4.26
C TYR A 135 11.17 13.04 4.22
N SER A 136 10.43 13.06 3.12
CA SER A 136 9.23 13.91 2.99
C SER A 136 8.15 13.59 4.02
N VAL A 137 8.03 12.36 4.46
CA VAL A 137 7.11 11.91 5.54
C VAL A 137 7.59 12.45 6.88
N ILE A 138 8.90 12.34 7.18
CA ILE A 138 9.51 12.87 8.40
C ILE A 138 9.34 14.40 8.49
N ASP A 139 9.62 15.11 7.39
CA ASP A 139 9.52 16.58 7.31
C ASP A 139 8.09 17.09 7.57
N LYS A 140 7.08 16.24 7.33
CA LYS A 140 5.67 16.55 7.61
C LYS A 140 5.21 16.14 9.01
N GLY A 141 6.10 15.63 9.85
CA GLY A 141 5.79 15.26 11.22
C GLY A 141 5.17 13.86 11.41
N TYR A 142 5.07 13.04 10.35
CA TYR A 142 4.56 11.68 10.46
C TYR A 142 5.56 10.73 11.11
N SER A 143 5.05 9.63 11.64
CA SER A 143 5.87 8.50 12.08
C SER A 143 6.24 7.61 10.90
N LEU A 144 7.42 7.00 10.96
CA LEU A 144 7.99 6.17 9.89
C LEU A 144 8.59 4.89 10.47
N VAL A 145 8.32 3.75 9.83
CA VAL A 145 9.06 2.52 10.10
C VAL A 145 10.38 2.53 9.33
N ILE A 146 11.48 2.29 10.04
CA ILE A 146 12.81 2.11 9.47
C ILE A 146 13.25 0.70 9.79
N TRP A 147 13.24 -0.17 8.79
CA TRP A 147 13.49 -1.59 8.96
C TRP A 147 14.88 -1.88 9.52
N PRO A 148 15.04 -2.88 10.39
CA PRO A 148 16.35 -3.26 10.93
C PRO A 148 17.24 -3.87 9.83
N ASP A 149 18.55 -3.68 9.96
CA ASP A 149 19.55 -4.09 8.93
C ASP A 149 19.61 -5.61 8.68
N ASP A 150 19.22 -6.41 9.66
CA ASP A 150 19.19 -7.87 9.58
C ASP A 150 17.93 -8.41 8.91
N LEU A 151 16.88 -7.59 8.75
CA LEU A 151 15.67 -7.97 8.04
C LEU A 151 15.93 -8.03 6.53
N LYS A 152 15.78 -9.23 5.95
CA LYS A 152 16.08 -9.47 4.52
C LYS A 152 14.85 -9.40 3.61
N HIS A 153 13.67 -9.44 4.18
CA HIS A 153 12.40 -9.39 3.43
C HIS A 153 12.18 -8.00 2.84
N LYS A 154 11.64 -7.97 1.62
CA LYS A 154 11.39 -6.74 0.90
C LYS A 154 10.16 -6.00 1.44
N ASP A 155 9.08 -6.72 1.67
CA ASP A 155 7.77 -6.20 2.05
C ASP A 155 7.08 -7.13 3.05
N ILE A 156 5.92 -6.73 3.56
CA ILE A 156 5.15 -7.49 4.53
C ILE A 156 4.67 -8.82 3.95
N ASN A 157 4.27 -8.82 2.68
CA ASN A 157 3.84 -10.07 2.02
C ASN A 157 4.98 -11.09 1.95
N ASP A 158 6.22 -10.65 1.66
CA ASP A 158 7.40 -11.53 1.72
C ASP A 158 7.64 -12.08 3.13
N MET A 159 7.43 -11.26 4.18
CA MET A 159 7.55 -11.71 5.58
C MET A 159 6.55 -12.82 5.89
N ILE A 160 5.27 -12.64 5.50
CA ILE A 160 4.21 -13.65 5.68
C ILE A 160 4.55 -14.95 4.93
N ILE A 161 4.99 -14.84 3.67
CA ILE A 161 5.37 -16.01 2.85
C ILE A 161 6.55 -16.77 3.49
N SER A 162 7.46 -16.06 4.16
CA SER A 162 8.59 -16.67 4.87
C SER A 162 8.20 -17.34 6.20
N GLY A 163 6.95 -17.14 6.66
CA GLY A 163 6.41 -17.78 7.86
C GLY A 163 6.31 -16.86 9.09
N LEU A 164 6.60 -15.56 8.97
CA LEU A 164 6.32 -14.62 10.07
C LEU A 164 4.81 -14.45 10.23
N THR A 165 4.35 -14.36 11.48
CA THR A 165 2.95 -14.04 11.77
C THR A 165 2.70 -12.53 11.72
N SER A 166 1.44 -12.12 11.54
CA SER A 166 1.03 -10.71 11.62
C SER A 166 1.41 -10.06 12.96
N GLU A 167 1.37 -10.83 14.05
CA GLU A 167 1.75 -10.38 15.38
C GLU A 167 3.26 -10.07 15.46
N GLN A 168 4.11 -11.00 14.99
CA GLN A 168 5.56 -10.78 14.91
C GLN A 168 5.93 -9.59 14.04
N ILE A 169 5.24 -9.41 12.91
CA ILE A 169 5.45 -8.25 12.02
C ILE A 169 5.03 -6.96 12.72
N THR A 170 3.92 -6.97 13.46
CA THR A 170 3.46 -5.82 14.25
C THR A 170 4.48 -5.44 15.32
N ASP A 171 5.09 -6.40 15.99
CA ASP A 171 6.17 -6.17 16.97
C ASP A 171 7.41 -5.56 16.31
N ILE A 172 7.82 -6.05 15.14
CA ILE A 172 8.92 -5.46 14.37
C ILE A 172 8.60 -4.01 14.01
N ILE A 173 7.40 -3.73 13.51
CA ILE A 173 6.93 -2.38 13.17
C ILE A 173 6.98 -1.47 14.40
N HIS A 174 6.42 -1.92 15.52
CA HIS A 174 6.37 -1.13 16.76
C HIS A 174 7.78 -0.76 17.25
N ASN A 175 8.69 -1.72 17.28
CA ASN A 175 10.06 -1.54 17.77
C ASN A 175 10.94 -0.69 16.83
N ASN A 176 10.51 -0.49 15.56
CA ASN A 176 11.26 0.24 14.54
C ASN A 176 10.51 1.45 13.99
N THR A 177 9.52 1.96 14.72
CA THR A 177 8.79 3.19 14.40
C THR A 177 9.49 4.39 15.03
N PHE A 178 9.81 5.40 14.22
CA PHE A 178 10.50 6.61 14.63
C PHE A 178 9.81 7.85 14.06
N SER A 179 10.02 9.02 14.70
CA SER A 179 9.53 10.31 14.23
C SER A 179 10.57 11.41 14.44
N GLY A 180 10.41 12.56 13.76
CA GLY A 180 11.24 13.73 13.92
C GLY A 180 12.75 13.45 13.75
N LEU A 181 13.58 14.06 14.59
CA LEU A 181 15.04 13.94 14.50
C LEU A 181 15.55 12.51 14.64
N ALA A 182 14.90 11.68 15.47
CA ALA A 182 15.27 10.28 15.62
C ALA A 182 15.05 9.50 14.33
N ALA A 183 13.96 9.75 13.61
CA ALA A 183 13.69 9.16 12.30
C ALA A 183 14.74 9.61 11.26
N THR A 184 15.08 10.90 11.23
CA THR A 184 16.13 11.42 10.32
C THR A 184 17.46 10.73 10.55
N ALA A 185 17.91 10.65 11.80
CA ALA A 185 19.18 10.02 12.14
C ALA A 185 19.17 8.52 11.76
N LYS A 186 18.10 7.79 12.08
CA LYS A 186 17.96 6.37 11.71
C LYS A 186 17.93 6.18 10.19
N LEU A 187 17.22 7.04 9.44
CA LEU A 187 17.14 6.97 7.98
C LEU A 187 18.51 7.23 7.32
N ASP A 188 19.31 8.12 7.89
CA ASP A 188 20.69 8.37 7.41
C ASP A 188 21.59 7.13 7.52
N PHE A 189 21.42 6.31 8.54
CA PHE A 189 22.09 5.03 8.67
C PHE A 189 21.49 3.93 7.79
N TYR A 190 20.17 3.93 7.62
CA TYR A 190 19.46 2.92 6.83
C TYR A 190 19.73 3.03 5.32
N LYS A 191 19.72 4.25 4.77
CA LYS A 191 19.88 4.47 3.33
C LYS A 191 21.21 3.97 2.79
N ARG A 192 21.18 3.41 1.59
CA ARG A 192 22.36 2.92 0.85
C ARG A 192 22.55 3.67 -0.48
N VAL A 193 22.01 4.91 -0.57
CA VAL A 193 22.09 5.82 -1.71
C VAL A 193 22.36 7.24 -1.25
N GLN A 194 22.96 8.04 -2.11
CA GLN A 194 23.07 9.49 -1.90
C GLN A 194 21.77 10.17 -2.36
N ILE A 195 21.25 11.08 -1.56
CA ILE A 195 20.06 11.86 -1.81
C ILE A 195 20.47 13.31 -1.98
#